data_5f4ab343709949f89f5130c183c2b644
#
_entry.id   5f4ab343709949f89f5130c183c2b644
#
_cell.length_a   1.000
_cell.length_b   1.000
_cell.length_c   1.000
_cell.angle_alpha   90.00
_cell.angle_beta   90.00
_cell.angle_gamma   90.00
#
_symmetry.space_group_name_H-M   'P 1'
#
loop_
_entity.id
_entity.type
_entity.pdbx_description
1 polymer ?
#
loop_
_entity_poly.entity_id
_entity_poly.type
_entity_poly.pdbx_seq_one_letter_code
_entity_poly.pdbx_strand_id
1 'polypeptide(L)'
;MKQTLYKRNVNGSINVWSMIIENDGYYTEYGQLDGKLIISDKVFVSPKNVGKKNETSIEQQAINEATSIIQHKINSENFKTDINDIDNIAFNPPMLAKEYKTYNEDIKFVQPKLDGIRCNIFYNNGINAISRKNKPFYTVDHIKNALHDILKENPSIHLDGELYNHELHDDFNKIVSLVKKEKISEKDKKDVVKYIRYNIYDMWDDDNP
;
A
#
# COMPACT_ATOMS: atom_id res chain seq x y z
N MET A 1 15.07 20.03 10.85
CA MET A 1 13.62 19.75 11.04
C MET A 1 13.47 18.35 11.61
N LYS A 2 12.52 18.10 12.55
CA LYS A 2 12.27 16.76 13.09
C LYS A 2 10.78 16.44 12.94
N GLN A 3 10.46 15.23 12.46
CA GLN A 3 9.10 14.69 12.41
C GLN A 3 9.07 13.32 13.07
N THR A 4 8.17 13.13 14.04
CA THR A 4 8.03 11.89 14.80
C THR A 4 6.74 11.17 14.38
N LEU A 5 6.82 9.85 14.25
CA LEU A 5 5.73 8.95 13.93
C LEU A 5 5.65 7.84 14.98
N TYR A 6 4.45 7.32 15.20
CA TYR A 6 4.13 6.30 16.19
C TYR A 6 3.42 5.12 15.55
N LYS A 7 3.64 3.92 16.09
CA LYS A 7 2.95 2.70 15.65
C LYS A 7 2.81 1.72 16.80
N ARG A 8 1.63 1.13 16.98
CA ARG A 8 1.44 0.02 17.91
C ARG A 8 1.93 -1.29 17.29
N ASN A 9 2.70 -2.05 18.04
CA ASN A 9 3.14 -3.39 17.68
C ASN A 9 2.09 -4.43 18.08
N VAL A 10 2.17 -5.62 17.52
CA VAL A 10 1.29 -6.75 17.84
C VAL A 10 1.31 -7.12 19.32
N ASN A 11 2.45 -6.95 20.00
CA ASN A 11 2.60 -7.19 21.44
C ASN A 11 2.12 -6.04 22.34
N GLY A 12 1.47 -5.02 21.77
CA GLY A 12 0.93 -3.86 22.49
C GLY A 12 1.92 -2.72 22.74
N SER A 13 3.24 -2.93 22.57
CA SER A 13 4.22 -1.84 22.70
C SER A 13 4.08 -0.80 21.61
N ILE A 14 4.52 0.44 21.87
CA ILE A 14 4.48 1.52 20.89
C ILE A 14 5.89 1.78 20.35
N ASN A 15 6.05 1.68 19.06
CA ASN A 15 7.26 2.12 18.35
C ASN A 15 7.19 3.61 18.09
N VAL A 16 8.32 4.25 18.28
CA VAL A 16 8.59 5.64 17.90
C VAL A 16 9.63 5.64 16.79
N TRP A 17 9.39 6.43 15.77
CA TRP A 17 10.31 6.64 14.67
C TRP A 17 10.34 8.13 14.32
N SER A 18 11.50 8.74 14.34
CA SER A 18 11.68 10.15 14.01
C SER A 18 12.61 10.29 12.83
N MET A 19 12.25 11.15 11.88
CA MET A 19 13.12 11.66 10.83
C MET A 19 13.71 13.00 11.25
N ILE A 20 15.00 13.12 11.20
CA ILE A 20 15.75 14.36 11.45
C ILE A 20 16.36 14.80 10.13
N ILE A 21 15.98 16.00 9.66
CA ILE A 21 16.46 16.58 8.40
C ILE A 21 17.38 17.75 8.74
N GLU A 22 18.58 17.70 8.18
CA GLU A 22 19.59 18.75 8.24
C GLU A 22 19.87 19.30 6.83
N ASN A 23 20.68 20.36 6.73
CA ASN A 23 20.89 21.06 5.45
C ASN A 23 21.55 20.18 4.37
N ASP A 24 22.32 19.18 4.76
CA ASP A 24 23.13 18.34 3.87
C ASP A 24 22.70 16.87 3.85
N GLY A 25 21.63 16.53 4.57
CA GLY A 25 21.15 15.15 4.63
C GLY A 25 20.10 14.92 5.70
N TYR A 26 19.93 13.65 6.06
CA TYR A 26 18.95 13.23 7.07
C TYR A 26 19.40 11.95 7.78
N TYR A 27 18.83 11.71 8.96
CA TYR A 27 19.00 10.46 9.71
C TYR A 27 17.73 10.15 10.50
N THR A 28 17.66 8.96 11.09
CA THR A 28 16.50 8.52 11.86
C THR A 28 16.85 8.15 13.28
N GLU A 29 15.90 8.40 14.19
CA GLU A 29 15.90 7.86 15.56
C GLU A 29 14.71 6.92 15.68
N TYR A 30 14.91 5.73 16.21
CA TYR A 30 13.82 4.77 16.36
C TYR A 30 14.00 3.85 17.57
N GLY A 31 12.90 3.36 18.10
CA GLY A 31 12.87 2.48 19.27
C GLY A 31 11.48 2.32 19.82
N GLN A 32 11.37 1.85 21.06
CA GLN A 32 10.12 1.84 21.79
C GLN A 32 9.89 3.18 22.48
N LEU A 33 8.63 3.56 22.63
CA LEU A 33 8.22 4.72 23.44
C LEU A 33 8.75 4.53 24.85
N ASP A 34 9.35 5.58 25.42
CA ASP A 34 10.01 5.61 26.73
C ASP A 34 11.20 4.65 26.88
N GLY A 35 11.65 4.05 25.78
CA GLY A 35 12.81 3.17 25.73
C GLY A 35 14.06 3.85 25.15
N LYS A 36 15.14 3.07 25.03
CA LYS A 36 16.37 3.53 24.37
C LYS A 36 16.14 3.66 22.87
N LEU A 37 16.41 4.85 22.32
CA LEU A 37 16.37 5.07 20.87
C LEU A 37 17.72 4.71 20.22
N ILE A 38 17.62 4.14 19.05
CA ILE A 38 18.76 3.86 18.16
C ILE A 38 18.80 4.99 17.14
N ILE A 39 19.99 5.53 16.89
CA ILE A 39 20.22 6.56 15.87
C ILE A 39 20.88 5.88 14.68
N SER A 40 20.34 6.09 13.47
CA SER A 40 20.96 5.61 12.24
C SER A 40 22.13 6.49 11.81
N ASP A 41 22.96 5.97 10.93
CA ASP A 41 23.94 6.78 10.23
C ASP A 41 23.22 7.86 9.41
N LYS A 42 23.90 9.02 9.27
CA LYS A 42 23.41 10.13 8.45
C LYS A 42 23.58 9.81 6.98
N VAL A 43 22.50 9.99 6.23
CA VAL A 43 22.48 9.93 4.77
C VAL A 43 22.77 11.32 4.23
N PHE A 44 23.90 11.50 3.57
CA PHE A 44 24.25 12.73 2.86
C PHE A 44 23.61 12.73 1.47
N VAL A 45 23.12 13.88 1.04
CA VAL A 45 22.49 14.03 -0.27
C VAL A 45 23.28 14.95 -1.18
N SER A 46 23.06 14.80 -2.49
CA SER A 46 23.63 15.66 -3.50
C SER A 46 22.52 16.38 -4.28
N PRO A 47 22.80 17.58 -4.84
CA PRO A 47 21.83 18.27 -5.65
C PRO A 47 21.46 17.43 -6.88
N LYS A 48 20.22 17.55 -7.39
CA LYS A 48 19.76 16.84 -8.59
C LYS A 48 19.40 17.83 -9.69
N ASN A 49 19.50 17.34 -10.94
CA ASN A 49 19.12 18.09 -12.15
C ASN A 49 19.84 19.44 -12.30
N VAL A 50 21.09 19.53 -11.86
CA VAL A 50 21.89 20.76 -11.92
C VAL A 50 21.87 21.36 -13.33
N GLY A 51 21.57 22.67 -13.43
CA GLY A 51 21.45 23.38 -14.69
C GLY A 51 20.13 23.14 -15.45
N LYS A 52 19.15 22.43 -14.87
CA LYS A 52 17.83 22.20 -15.46
C LYS A 52 16.74 22.98 -14.72
N LYS A 53 15.58 23.18 -15.38
CA LYS A 53 14.43 23.89 -14.80
C LYS A 53 13.91 23.30 -13.48
N ASN A 54 14.17 22.02 -13.25
CA ASN A 54 13.78 21.27 -12.05
C ASN A 54 14.99 20.92 -11.16
N GLU A 55 15.99 21.79 -11.17
CA GLU A 55 17.14 21.66 -10.25
C GLU A 55 16.69 21.73 -8.79
N THR A 56 17.31 20.90 -7.96
CA THR A 56 17.12 20.93 -6.51
C THR A 56 18.44 21.18 -5.80
N SER A 57 18.45 22.10 -4.83
CA SER A 57 19.59 22.29 -3.91
C SER A 57 19.79 21.03 -3.03
N ILE A 58 20.93 20.96 -2.35
CA ILE A 58 21.22 19.90 -1.36
C ILE A 58 20.12 19.88 -0.29
N GLU A 59 19.79 21.02 0.29
CA GLU A 59 18.74 21.14 1.31
C GLU A 59 17.38 20.70 0.81
N GLN A 60 16.95 21.18 -0.40
CA GLN A 60 15.68 20.76 -0.99
C GLN A 60 15.66 19.26 -1.28
N GLN A 61 16.78 18.70 -1.70
CA GLN A 61 16.89 17.27 -1.97
C GLN A 61 16.79 16.45 -0.67
N ALA A 62 17.41 16.89 0.42
CA ALA A 62 17.27 16.26 1.73
C ALA A 62 15.81 16.23 2.20
N ILE A 63 15.11 17.36 2.06
CA ILE A 63 13.68 17.46 2.38
C ILE A 63 12.86 16.52 1.51
N ASN A 64 13.08 16.48 0.20
CA ASN A 64 12.33 15.65 -0.73
C ASN A 64 12.48 14.15 -0.43
N GLU A 65 13.71 13.70 -0.21
CA GLU A 65 13.99 12.28 0.09
C GLU A 65 13.43 11.88 1.46
N ALA A 66 13.66 12.68 2.48
CA ALA A 66 13.13 12.43 3.83
C ALA A 66 11.59 12.43 3.85
N THR A 67 10.95 13.38 3.14
CA THR A 67 9.49 13.43 3.02
C THR A 67 8.95 12.18 2.33
N SER A 68 9.62 11.68 1.30
CA SER A 68 9.23 10.44 0.63
C SER A 68 9.27 9.23 1.58
N ILE A 69 10.30 9.16 2.43
CA ILE A 69 10.43 8.09 3.44
C ILE A 69 9.34 8.21 4.51
N ILE A 70 9.07 9.42 5.00
CA ILE A 70 7.99 9.69 5.96
C ILE A 70 6.64 9.25 5.39
N GLN A 71 6.32 9.63 4.16
CA GLN A 71 5.08 9.23 3.49
C GLN A 71 5.00 7.71 3.29
N HIS A 72 6.11 7.06 2.99
CA HIS A 72 6.15 5.59 2.92
C HIS A 72 5.83 4.95 4.27
N LYS A 73 6.37 5.46 5.37
CA LYS A 73 6.06 4.99 6.74
C LYS A 73 4.58 5.11 7.07
N ILE A 74 3.98 6.26 6.74
CA ILE A 74 2.56 6.52 6.99
C ILE A 74 1.68 5.62 6.10
N ASN A 75 1.93 5.60 4.78
CA ASN A 75 1.04 4.97 3.80
C ASN A 75 1.22 3.45 3.68
N SER A 76 2.38 2.91 4.03
CA SER A 76 2.71 1.50 3.78
C SER A 76 3.05 0.71 5.04
N GLU A 77 3.43 1.39 6.13
CA GLU A 77 3.84 0.73 7.37
C GLU A 77 2.90 1.06 8.54
N ASN A 78 1.81 1.79 8.28
CA ASN A 78 0.77 2.17 9.26
C ASN A 78 1.29 2.98 10.45
N PHE A 79 2.33 3.80 10.26
CA PHE A 79 2.70 4.79 11.25
C PHE A 79 1.73 5.97 11.23
N LYS A 80 1.53 6.60 12.39
CA LYS A 80 0.67 7.78 12.59
C LYS A 80 1.48 8.96 13.09
N THR A 81 1.04 10.15 12.74
CA THR A 81 1.66 11.41 13.21
C THR A 81 1.25 11.75 14.63
N ASP A 82 0.08 11.30 15.08
CA ASP A 82 -0.42 11.47 16.43
C ASP A 82 -0.47 10.11 17.15
N ILE A 83 0.00 10.08 18.39
CA ILE A 83 -0.01 8.90 19.24
C ILE A 83 -1.44 8.45 19.59
N ASN A 84 -2.40 9.39 19.62
CA ASN A 84 -3.80 9.08 19.89
C ASN A 84 -4.50 8.35 18.73
N ASP A 85 -3.90 8.40 17.52
CA ASP A 85 -4.43 7.78 16.31
C ASP A 85 -3.81 6.41 16.00
N ILE A 86 -2.89 5.90 16.84
CA ILE A 86 -2.17 4.65 16.54
C ILE A 86 -3.09 3.43 16.48
N ASP A 87 -4.23 3.46 17.15
CA ASP A 87 -5.22 2.39 17.17
C ASP A 87 -6.29 2.57 16.08
N ASN A 88 -6.32 3.72 15.40
CA ASN A 88 -7.15 3.95 14.23
C ASN A 88 -6.53 3.24 13.02
N ILE A 89 -6.84 1.94 12.88
CA ILE A 89 -6.41 1.14 11.73
C ILE A 89 -7.25 1.56 10.53
N ALA A 90 -6.75 2.50 9.75
CA ALA A 90 -7.41 2.94 8.53
C ALA A 90 -7.47 1.85 7.44
N PHE A 91 -6.73 0.75 7.62
CA PHE A 91 -6.62 -0.32 6.63
C PHE A 91 -5.94 -1.56 7.24
N ASN A 92 -6.64 -2.70 7.19
CA ASN A 92 -6.06 -4.01 7.45
C ASN A 92 -5.39 -4.52 6.17
N PRO A 93 -4.05 -4.63 6.13
CA PRO A 93 -3.40 -5.17 4.94
C PRO A 93 -3.78 -6.66 4.79
N PRO A 94 -4.05 -7.11 3.56
CA PRO A 94 -4.37 -8.51 3.31
C PRO A 94 -3.22 -9.43 3.74
N MET A 95 -3.56 -10.62 4.21
CA MET A 95 -2.61 -11.64 4.64
C MET A 95 -1.58 -11.95 3.53
N LEU A 96 -0.33 -12.16 3.93
CA LEU A 96 0.72 -12.62 3.02
C LEU A 96 0.79 -14.14 3.03
N ALA A 97 0.96 -14.72 1.83
CA ALA A 97 1.30 -16.12 1.71
C ALA A 97 2.63 -16.42 2.43
N LYS A 98 2.67 -17.53 3.15
CA LYS A 98 3.90 -18.09 3.75
C LYS A 98 4.41 -19.22 2.87
N GLU A 99 5.70 -19.52 2.97
CA GLU A 99 6.26 -20.68 2.28
C GLU A 99 5.66 -21.97 2.82
N TYR A 100 5.25 -22.88 1.93
CA TYR A 100 4.66 -24.17 2.27
C TYR A 100 5.54 -25.00 3.23
N LYS A 101 6.85 -24.96 3.06
CA LYS A 101 7.83 -25.68 3.91
C LYS A 101 7.76 -25.32 5.40
N THR A 102 7.16 -24.19 5.74
CA THR A 102 6.99 -23.74 7.14
C THR A 102 5.66 -24.15 7.75
N TYR A 103 4.79 -24.84 7.01
CA TYR A 103 3.49 -25.32 7.47
C TYR A 103 3.55 -26.77 7.91
N ASN A 104 3.03 -27.05 9.09
CA ASN A 104 2.90 -28.42 9.65
C ASN A 104 1.45 -28.96 9.58
N GLU A 105 0.55 -28.24 8.90
CA GLU A 105 -0.86 -28.62 8.79
C GLU A 105 -1.15 -29.26 7.43
N ASP A 106 -2.13 -30.17 7.40
CA ASP A 106 -2.61 -30.77 6.15
C ASP A 106 -3.23 -29.73 5.24
N ILE A 107 -2.80 -29.70 3.99
CA ILE A 107 -3.38 -28.82 2.96
C ILE A 107 -4.74 -29.37 2.57
N LYS A 108 -5.79 -28.57 2.81
CA LYS A 108 -7.18 -28.91 2.43
C LYS A 108 -7.59 -28.35 1.07
N PHE A 109 -7.02 -27.21 0.68
CA PHE A 109 -7.35 -26.49 -0.54
C PHE A 109 -6.11 -26.00 -1.25
N VAL A 110 -6.16 -25.95 -2.59
CA VAL A 110 -5.12 -25.37 -3.44
C VAL A 110 -5.77 -24.48 -4.48
N GLN A 111 -5.09 -23.40 -4.84
CA GLN A 111 -5.52 -22.46 -5.85
C GLN A 111 -4.36 -22.13 -6.80
N PRO A 112 -4.61 -21.83 -8.10
CA PRO A 112 -3.60 -21.29 -8.97
C PRO A 112 -3.07 -19.95 -8.43
N LYS A 113 -1.73 -19.79 -8.39
CA LYS A 113 -1.15 -18.47 -8.12
C LYS A 113 -1.20 -17.65 -9.40
N LEU A 114 -2.14 -16.71 -9.44
CA LEU A 114 -2.28 -15.78 -10.56
C LEU A 114 -1.15 -14.74 -10.50
N ASP A 115 -0.59 -14.39 -11.66
CA ASP A 115 0.44 -13.36 -11.78
C ASP A 115 -0.20 -12.05 -12.29
N GLY A 116 -0.90 -11.38 -11.40
CA GLY A 116 -1.62 -10.15 -11.65
C GLY A 116 -1.31 -9.07 -10.63
N ILE A 117 -2.32 -8.27 -10.31
CA ILE A 117 -2.23 -7.21 -9.31
C ILE A 117 -3.28 -7.45 -8.24
N ARG A 118 -2.83 -7.74 -7.01
CA ARG A 118 -3.72 -7.93 -5.86
C ARG A 118 -4.56 -6.70 -5.61
N CYS A 119 -5.85 -6.91 -5.44
CA CYS A 119 -6.84 -5.86 -5.21
C CYS A 119 -7.81 -6.29 -4.12
N ASN A 120 -8.06 -5.41 -3.16
CA ASN A 120 -9.12 -5.55 -2.18
C ASN A 120 -10.28 -4.66 -2.57
N ILE A 121 -11.49 -5.21 -2.56
CA ILE A 121 -12.72 -4.46 -2.86
C ILE A 121 -13.68 -4.58 -1.69
N PHE A 122 -14.17 -3.44 -1.21
CA PHE A 122 -15.11 -3.33 -0.09
C PHE A 122 -15.96 -2.07 -0.21
N TYR A 123 -17.02 -1.99 0.61
CA TYR A 123 -17.90 -0.83 0.66
C TYR A 123 -17.64 -0.01 1.93
N ASN A 124 -17.22 1.26 1.76
CA ASN A 124 -17.12 2.24 2.83
C ASN A 124 -17.35 3.64 2.23
N ASN A 125 -18.52 4.24 2.51
CA ASN A 125 -18.98 5.49 1.88
C ASN A 125 -18.92 5.45 0.34
N GLY A 126 -19.14 4.27 -0.24
CA GLY A 126 -19.00 3.95 -1.65
C GLY A 126 -18.08 2.74 -1.84
N ILE A 127 -18.05 2.21 -3.07
CA ILE A 127 -17.22 1.06 -3.39
C ILE A 127 -15.76 1.46 -3.58
N ASN A 128 -14.87 0.82 -2.86
CA ASN A 128 -13.44 1.04 -2.87
C ASN A 128 -12.73 -0.16 -3.51
N ALA A 129 -11.75 0.11 -4.35
CA ALA A 129 -10.83 -0.89 -4.90
C ALA A 129 -9.41 -0.40 -4.63
N ILE A 130 -8.66 -1.13 -3.81
CA ILE A 130 -7.35 -0.71 -3.33
C ILE A 130 -6.30 -1.80 -3.49
N SER A 131 -5.06 -1.36 -3.63
CA SER A 131 -3.90 -2.25 -3.63
C SER A 131 -3.54 -2.69 -2.19
N ARG A 132 -2.69 -3.71 -2.07
CA ARG A 132 -2.10 -4.15 -0.80
C ARG A 132 -1.46 -3.02 0.03
N LYS A 133 -1.06 -1.91 -0.59
CA LYS A 133 -0.48 -0.73 0.06
C LYS A 133 -1.49 0.40 0.23
N ASN A 134 -2.77 0.09 0.27
CA ASN A 134 -3.86 1.06 0.41
C ASN A 134 -3.88 2.16 -0.66
N LYS A 135 -3.38 1.88 -1.87
CA LYS A 135 -3.45 2.81 -3.00
C LYS A 135 -4.68 2.50 -3.85
N PRO A 136 -5.54 3.49 -4.15
CA PRO A 136 -6.75 3.26 -4.94
C PRO A 136 -6.42 2.91 -6.39
N PHE A 137 -7.28 2.07 -6.99
CA PHE A 137 -7.32 1.81 -8.41
C PHE A 137 -8.45 2.61 -9.06
N TYR A 138 -8.10 3.46 -10.02
CA TYR A 138 -9.02 4.35 -10.71
C TYR A 138 -9.55 3.76 -12.03
N THR A 139 -8.98 2.63 -12.47
CA THR A 139 -9.25 2.07 -13.79
C THR A 139 -10.32 0.98 -13.80
N VAL A 140 -10.71 0.45 -12.65
CA VAL A 140 -11.53 -0.77 -12.50
C VAL A 140 -13.01 -0.49 -12.21
N ASP A 141 -13.55 0.61 -12.72
CA ASP A 141 -14.94 1.01 -12.46
C ASP A 141 -15.96 -0.04 -12.90
N HIS A 142 -15.72 -0.77 -13.97
CA HIS A 142 -16.60 -1.87 -14.41
C HIS A 142 -16.71 -2.99 -13.36
N ILE A 143 -15.63 -3.28 -12.64
CA ILE A 143 -15.62 -4.27 -11.55
C ILE A 143 -16.33 -3.69 -10.33
N LYS A 144 -16.02 -2.44 -9.97
CA LYS A 144 -16.69 -1.74 -8.85
C LYS A 144 -18.20 -1.68 -9.06
N ASN A 145 -18.64 -1.33 -10.26
CA ASN A 145 -20.07 -1.27 -10.60
C ASN A 145 -20.74 -2.64 -10.53
N ALA A 146 -20.07 -3.70 -10.96
CA ALA A 146 -20.61 -5.07 -10.88
C ALA A 146 -20.76 -5.59 -9.45
N LEU A 147 -19.95 -5.11 -8.52
CA LEU A 147 -19.94 -5.52 -7.10
C LEU A 147 -20.69 -4.55 -6.18
N HIS A 148 -21.13 -3.40 -6.71
CA HIS A 148 -21.67 -2.30 -5.91
C HIS A 148 -22.83 -2.72 -5.02
N ASP A 149 -23.86 -3.33 -5.58
CA ASP A 149 -25.09 -3.63 -4.84
C ASP A 149 -24.85 -4.73 -3.81
N ILE A 150 -24.09 -5.77 -4.17
CA ILE A 150 -23.73 -6.87 -3.26
C ILE A 150 -22.98 -6.34 -2.04
N LEU A 151 -21.95 -5.52 -2.25
CA LEU A 151 -21.12 -5.00 -1.14
C LEU A 151 -21.81 -3.87 -0.39
N LYS A 152 -22.72 -3.13 -1.02
CA LYS A 152 -23.55 -2.13 -0.31
C LYS A 152 -24.53 -2.77 0.67
N GLU A 153 -25.10 -3.93 0.31
CA GLU A 153 -25.97 -4.71 1.19
C GLU A 153 -25.19 -5.46 2.26
N ASN A 154 -23.89 -5.69 2.07
CA ASN A 154 -23.01 -6.41 2.98
C ASN A 154 -21.73 -5.62 3.25
N PRO A 155 -21.82 -4.46 3.95
CA PRO A 155 -20.69 -3.52 4.05
C PRO A 155 -19.51 -4.02 4.91
N SER A 156 -19.71 -5.05 5.74
CA SER A 156 -18.64 -5.70 6.50
C SER A 156 -17.80 -6.68 5.67
N ILE A 157 -18.25 -7.04 4.46
CA ILE A 157 -17.53 -7.96 3.58
C ILE A 157 -16.45 -7.24 2.79
N HIS A 158 -15.26 -7.81 2.85
CA HIS A 158 -14.12 -7.46 2.02
C HIS A 158 -13.77 -8.60 1.08
N LEU A 159 -13.61 -8.29 -0.20
CA LEU A 159 -13.19 -9.25 -1.21
C LEU A 159 -11.69 -9.08 -1.49
N ASP A 160 -10.94 -10.16 -1.47
CA ASP A 160 -9.54 -10.19 -1.84
C ASP A 160 -9.35 -11.01 -3.11
N GLY A 161 -8.68 -10.45 -4.08
CA GLY A 161 -8.56 -11.08 -5.39
C GLY A 161 -7.43 -10.48 -6.23
N GLU A 162 -7.31 -10.99 -7.44
CA GLU A 162 -6.29 -10.59 -8.40
C GLU A 162 -6.93 -9.95 -9.63
N LEU A 163 -6.47 -8.76 -9.97
CA LEU A 163 -6.73 -8.12 -11.26
C LEU A 163 -5.84 -8.79 -12.31
N TYR A 164 -6.44 -9.66 -13.12
CA TYR A 164 -5.71 -10.58 -13.99
C TYR A 164 -6.50 -10.91 -15.25
N ASN A 165 -5.81 -11.39 -16.27
CA ASN A 165 -6.39 -12.05 -17.42
C ASN A 165 -5.43 -13.12 -17.93
N HIS A 166 -5.96 -14.33 -18.13
CA HIS A 166 -5.15 -15.46 -18.60
C HIS A 166 -4.60 -15.25 -20.01
N GLU A 167 -5.30 -14.51 -20.88
CA GLU A 167 -4.81 -14.15 -22.21
C GLU A 167 -3.55 -13.24 -22.15
N LEU A 168 -3.26 -12.63 -21.00
CA LEU A 168 -2.12 -11.77 -20.75
C LEU A 168 -1.12 -12.41 -19.77
N HIS A 169 -1.14 -13.73 -19.56
CA HIS A 169 -0.32 -14.41 -18.56
C HIS A 169 1.19 -14.21 -18.79
N ASP A 170 1.63 -14.05 -20.04
CA ASP A 170 3.03 -13.79 -20.42
C ASP A 170 3.35 -12.28 -20.51
N ASP A 171 2.38 -11.39 -20.29
CA ASP A 171 2.56 -9.93 -20.38
C ASP A 171 2.06 -9.21 -19.12
N PHE A 172 2.71 -9.50 -17.99
CA PHE A 172 2.44 -8.81 -16.72
C PHE A 172 2.52 -7.29 -16.83
N ASN A 173 3.48 -6.76 -17.64
CA ASN A 173 3.63 -5.33 -17.85
C ASN A 173 2.39 -4.69 -18.48
N LYS A 174 1.69 -5.41 -19.35
CA LYS A 174 0.43 -4.95 -19.92
C LYS A 174 -0.65 -4.82 -18.86
N ILE A 175 -0.79 -5.81 -17.97
CA ILE A 175 -1.72 -5.76 -16.84
C ILE A 175 -1.38 -4.55 -15.95
N VAL A 176 -0.12 -4.37 -15.57
CA VAL A 176 0.34 -3.21 -14.78
C VAL A 176 0.00 -1.90 -15.45
N SER A 177 0.27 -1.79 -16.76
CA SER A 177 0.02 -0.57 -17.54
C SER A 177 -1.45 -0.18 -17.63
N LEU A 178 -2.35 -1.18 -17.62
CA LEU A 178 -3.80 -0.96 -17.65
C LEU A 178 -4.35 -0.59 -16.27
N VAL A 179 -3.89 -1.27 -15.22
CA VAL A 179 -4.47 -1.16 -13.88
C VAL A 179 -3.95 0.05 -13.10
N LYS A 180 -2.65 0.38 -13.22
CA LYS A 180 -2.02 1.43 -12.39
C LYS A 180 -2.03 2.83 -12.99
N LYS A 181 -2.82 3.07 -14.04
CA LYS A 181 -2.95 4.42 -14.62
C LYS A 181 -3.73 5.36 -13.70
N GLU A 182 -3.19 6.54 -13.47
CA GLU A 182 -3.87 7.64 -12.77
C GLU A 182 -4.63 8.55 -13.75
N LYS A 183 -4.06 8.75 -14.95
CA LYS A 183 -4.71 9.52 -16.03
C LYS A 183 -5.25 8.55 -17.07
N ILE A 184 -6.56 8.44 -17.17
CA ILE A 184 -7.27 7.42 -17.93
C ILE A 184 -7.91 8.05 -19.16
N SER A 185 -7.51 7.62 -20.36
CA SER A 185 -8.17 7.97 -21.63
C SER A 185 -9.39 7.07 -21.89
N GLU A 186 -10.28 7.46 -22.78
CA GLU A 186 -11.41 6.64 -23.20
C GLU A 186 -10.97 5.28 -23.82
N LYS A 187 -9.81 5.27 -24.49
CA LYS A 187 -9.21 4.03 -25.00
C LYS A 187 -8.80 3.12 -23.84
N ASP A 188 -8.16 3.69 -22.81
CA ASP A 188 -7.74 2.90 -21.64
C ASP A 188 -8.92 2.28 -20.93
N LYS A 189 -10.04 3.00 -20.77
CA LYS A 189 -11.28 2.46 -20.19
C LYS A 189 -11.78 1.25 -20.98
N LYS A 190 -11.83 1.33 -22.32
CA LYS A 190 -12.23 0.22 -23.17
C LYS A 190 -11.29 -0.97 -23.05
N ASP A 191 -9.98 -0.72 -23.03
CA ASP A 191 -8.97 -1.78 -22.90
C ASP A 191 -9.05 -2.46 -21.53
N VAL A 192 -9.24 -1.71 -20.44
CA VAL A 192 -9.41 -2.29 -19.10
C VAL A 192 -10.67 -3.16 -19.03
N VAL A 193 -11.81 -2.68 -19.51
CA VAL A 193 -13.06 -3.46 -19.54
C VAL A 193 -12.87 -4.74 -20.37
N LYS A 194 -12.13 -4.68 -21.47
CA LYS A 194 -11.87 -5.83 -22.34
C LYS A 194 -10.95 -6.85 -21.67
N TYR A 195 -9.87 -6.41 -21.06
CA TYR A 195 -8.75 -7.28 -20.65
C TYR A 195 -8.69 -7.57 -19.16
N ILE A 196 -9.18 -6.73 -18.28
CA ILE A 196 -9.00 -6.92 -16.85
C ILE A 196 -10.23 -7.58 -16.22
N ARG A 197 -9.98 -8.69 -15.50
CA ARG A 197 -10.96 -9.43 -14.71
C ARG A 197 -10.52 -9.41 -13.25
N TYR A 198 -11.48 -9.49 -12.35
CA TYR A 198 -11.22 -9.64 -10.93
C TYR A 198 -11.47 -11.10 -10.53
N ASN A 199 -10.41 -11.78 -10.15
CA ASN A 199 -10.44 -13.17 -9.73
C ASN A 199 -10.41 -13.19 -8.20
N ILE A 200 -11.56 -13.37 -7.58
CA ILE A 200 -11.71 -13.42 -6.13
C ILE A 200 -11.23 -14.79 -5.67
N TYR A 201 -10.32 -14.82 -4.69
CA TYR A 201 -9.79 -16.06 -4.11
C TYR A 201 -9.96 -16.11 -2.61
N ASP A 202 -10.30 -14.99 -1.96
CA ASP A 202 -10.54 -14.93 -0.53
C ASP A 202 -11.54 -13.82 -0.20
N MET A 203 -12.15 -13.93 0.97
CA MET A 203 -13.01 -12.90 1.54
C MET A 203 -12.92 -12.94 3.07
N TRP A 204 -13.09 -11.80 3.70
CA TRP A 204 -13.29 -11.74 5.14
C TRP A 204 -14.47 -10.85 5.47
N ASP A 205 -15.01 -11.03 6.65
CA ASP A 205 -16.11 -10.28 7.20
C ASP A 205 -15.65 -9.62 8.50
N ASP A 206 -15.73 -8.29 8.59
CA ASP A 206 -15.29 -7.56 9.78
C ASP A 206 -16.13 -7.93 11.03
N ASP A 207 -17.37 -8.39 10.84
CA ASP A 207 -18.25 -8.84 11.92
C ASP A 207 -17.97 -10.31 12.33
N ASN A 208 -17.33 -11.10 11.45
CA ASN A 208 -16.98 -12.52 11.67
C ASN A 208 -15.59 -12.80 11.06
N PRO A 209 -14.51 -12.32 11.67
CA PRO A 209 -13.14 -12.44 11.15
C PRO A 209 -12.57 -13.88 11.20
#